data_84f090cff94836d0969b3bba0883fce3
#
_entry.id   84f090cff94836d0969b3bba0883fce3
#
_cell.length_a   1.000
_cell.length_b   1.000
_cell.length_c   1.000
_cell.angle_alpha   90.00
_cell.angle_beta   90.00
_cell.angle_gamma   90.00
#
_symmetry.space_group_name_H-M   'P 1'
#
loop_
_entity.id
_entity.type
_entity.pdbx_description
1 polymer ?
#
loop_
_entity_poly.entity_id
_entity_poly.type
_entity_poly.pdbx_seq_one_letter_code
_entity_poly.pdbx_strand_id
1 'polypeptide(L)'
;MKNTSAPIVYFLSASDRLNYGDLLFPLVFKEVLLKRNSQSSFVNCGLVESDLSDFGALPTISYRQLEKKVSDTGGYIVVGGGEVFFPVWGLLYSYISPVFSYFYSSYKIFKKIDEKIGLSKKLVSKTRQTSAFCVDLPNSKTFYNSVGGIGIKRISKNESEYASVKNNLQKAELVSVRDYATAESLSEIRPDVQTVPDSALIMSDVYPLDKLDKLISVGFKNLPDKYIVLQLGAKFEPNNLGFFIENIRSIAEKMNCKIVCCPIGLALGHDDHKILKKICEIASDFVYVAPQNLFDIMYTIACSEIYLGTSLHGFITAQSFGCKFVPLNKRVHKMARYAKTWTEHLGVNDCHDYEEDWSAVHTIIDSWDAEAAERLLQDQKSKVYNNINAMIDAMGSDS
;
A
#
# COMPACT_ATOMS: atom_id res chain seq x y z
N MET A 1 -41.92 5.14 -9.50
CA MET A 1 -40.87 4.51 -8.66
C MET A 1 -39.62 4.45 -9.54
N LYS A 2 -38.59 5.28 -9.25
CA LYS A 2 -37.31 5.13 -9.92
C LYS A 2 -36.74 3.78 -9.50
N ASN A 3 -36.45 2.91 -10.45
CA ASN A 3 -35.70 1.68 -10.23
C ASN A 3 -34.30 2.12 -9.83
N THR A 4 -34.04 2.31 -8.54
CA THR A 4 -32.71 2.61 -8.03
C THR A 4 -31.92 1.30 -8.09
N SER A 5 -31.25 1.07 -9.22
CA SER A 5 -30.28 -0.02 -9.31
C SER A 5 -29.21 0.22 -8.25
N ALA A 6 -28.82 -0.85 -7.56
CA ALA A 6 -27.77 -0.77 -6.54
C ALA A 6 -26.49 -0.13 -7.12
N PRO A 7 -25.77 0.72 -6.36
CA PRO A 7 -24.61 1.42 -6.86
C PRO A 7 -23.50 0.45 -7.28
N ILE A 8 -22.91 0.69 -8.46
CA ILE A 8 -21.74 -0.05 -8.94
C ILE A 8 -20.49 0.72 -8.53
N VAL A 9 -19.64 0.08 -7.75
CA VAL A 9 -18.38 0.67 -7.27
C VAL A 9 -17.20 -0.03 -7.95
N TYR A 10 -16.46 0.73 -8.72
CA TYR A 10 -15.22 0.32 -9.37
C TYR A 10 -14.03 0.77 -8.50
N PHE A 11 -13.31 -0.18 -7.91
CA PHE A 11 -12.13 0.13 -7.11
C PHE A 11 -10.87 0.03 -7.97
N LEU A 12 -10.25 1.16 -8.26
CA LEU A 12 -9.08 1.25 -9.13
C LEU A 12 -7.79 1.39 -8.31
N SER A 13 -6.91 0.40 -8.41
CA SER A 13 -5.61 0.39 -7.74
C SER A 13 -4.58 -0.43 -8.52
N ALA A 14 -3.33 -0.47 -8.03
CA ALA A 14 -2.28 -1.31 -8.59
C ALA A 14 -2.36 -2.77 -8.13
N SER A 15 -3.57 -3.29 -7.89
CA SER A 15 -3.83 -4.64 -7.37
C SER A 15 -3.80 -5.76 -8.45
N ASP A 16 -3.30 -5.45 -9.63
CA ASP A 16 -3.10 -6.38 -10.75
C ASP A 16 -1.72 -7.07 -10.73
N ARG A 17 -0.95 -6.94 -9.64
CA ARG A 17 0.41 -7.47 -9.48
C ARG A 17 0.68 -7.87 -8.04
N LEU A 18 1.70 -8.73 -7.81
CA LEU A 18 2.07 -9.24 -6.49
C LEU A 18 2.78 -8.18 -5.63
N ASN A 19 2.05 -7.13 -5.28
CA ASN A 19 2.47 -6.15 -4.30
C ASN A 19 1.53 -6.20 -3.09
N TYR A 20 1.97 -6.78 -1.99
CA TYR A 20 1.20 -7.01 -0.78
C TYR A 20 0.30 -5.83 -0.40
N GLY A 21 0.86 -4.63 -0.32
CA GLY A 21 0.10 -3.46 0.08
C GLY A 21 -1.02 -3.09 -0.88
N ASP A 22 -0.74 -3.12 -2.18
CA ASP A 22 -1.73 -2.76 -3.20
C ASP A 22 -2.88 -3.78 -3.26
N LEU A 23 -2.63 -5.04 -2.86
CA LEU A 23 -3.65 -6.10 -2.79
C LEU A 23 -4.59 -5.93 -1.60
N LEU A 24 -4.16 -5.28 -0.50
CA LEU A 24 -4.98 -5.08 0.71
C LEU A 24 -6.10 -4.07 0.50
N PHE A 25 -5.86 -3.01 -0.27
CA PHE A 25 -6.82 -1.91 -0.41
C PHE A 25 -8.20 -2.34 -0.92
N PRO A 26 -8.31 -3.07 -2.04
CA PRO A 26 -9.61 -3.53 -2.53
C PRO A 26 -10.28 -4.53 -1.58
N LEU A 27 -9.49 -5.39 -0.90
CA LEU A 27 -10.01 -6.35 0.07
C LEU A 27 -10.70 -5.65 1.23
N VAL A 28 -10.00 -4.69 1.85
CA VAL A 28 -10.50 -3.95 3.01
C VAL A 28 -11.71 -3.09 2.63
N PHE A 29 -11.61 -2.34 1.53
CA PHE A 29 -12.69 -1.47 1.09
C PHE A 29 -13.97 -2.26 0.74
N LYS A 30 -13.83 -3.39 0.04
CA LYS A 30 -14.95 -4.27 -0.31
C LYS A 30 -15.70 -4.75 0.92
N GLU A 31 -14.99 -5.19 1.95
CA GLU A 31 -15.61 -5.70 3.19
C GLU A 31 -16.43 -4.60 3.90
N VAL A 32 -15.86 -3.39 4.01
CA VAL A 32 -16.58 -2.25 4.62
C VAL A 32 -17.79 -1.85 3.78
N LEU A 33 -17.64 -1.76 2.45
CA LEU A 33 -18.71 -1.43 1.52
C LEU A 33 -19.88 -2.41 1.66
N LEU A 34 -19.61 -3.71 1.55
CA LEU A 34 -20.66 -4.74 1.56
C LEU A 34 -21.31 -4.92 2.94
N LYS A 35 -20.57 -4.68 4.02
CA LYS A 35 -21.11 -4.66 5.38
C LYS A 35 -22.11 -3.49 5.57
N ARG A 36 -21.84 -2.33 4.98
CA ARG A 36 -22.71 -1.14 5.09
C ARG A 36 -23.85 -1.14 4.07
N ASN A 37 -23.58 -1.60 2.84
CA ASN A 37 -24.57 -1.68 1.76
C ASN A 37 -24.38 -3.00 0.99
N SER A 38 -25.07 -4.04 1.44
CA SER A 38 -24.98 -5.39 0.86
C SER A 38 -25.52 -5.49 -0.57
N GLN A 39 -26.24 -4.49 -1.05
CA GLN A 39 -26.76 -4.45 -2.43
C GLN A 39 -25.76 -3.85 -3.42
N SER A 40 -24.69 -3.19 -2.95
CA SER A 40 -23.67 -2.61 -3.83
C SER A 40 -22.96 -3.68 -4.64
N SER A 41 -22.73 -3.40 -5.92
CA SER A 41 -21.83 -4.18 -6.76
C SER A 41 -20.41 -3.67 -6.64
N PHE A 42 -19.45 -4.53 -6.31
CA PHE A 42 -18.02 -4.19 -6.23
C PHE A 42 -17.24 -4.83 -7.38
N VAL A 43 -16.45 -4.03 -8.08
CA VAL A 43 -15.60 -4.47 -9.19
C VAL A 43 -14.17 -3.99 -8.94
N ASN A 44 -13.22 -4.92 -8.77
CA ASN A 44 -11.81 -4.57 -8.63
C ASN A 44 -11.19 -4.32 -10.01
N CYS A 45 -10.42 -3.23 -10.14
CA CYS A 45 -9.89 -2.75 -11.40
C CYS A 45 -8.37 -2.49 -11.29
N GLY A 46 -7.63 -2.95 -12.28
CA GLY A 46 -6.20 -2.66 -12.45
C GLY A 46 -5.90 -2.05 -13.82
N LEU A 47 -4.62 -1.96 -14.18
CA LEU A 47 -4.23 -1.61 -15.54
C LEU A 47 -4.52 -2.76 -16.50
N VAL A 48 -4.31 -3.99 -16.03
CA VAL A 48 -4.56 -5.22 -16.80
C VAL A 48 -5.51 -6.13 -16.04
N GLU A 49 -6.14 -7.03 -16.77
CA GLU A 49 -6.86 -8.16 -16.19
C GLU A 49 -5.85 -9.12 -15.54
N SER A 50 -6.11 -9.49 -14.30
CA SER A 50 -5.26 -10.37 -13.52
C SER A 50 -6.09 -11.20 -12.56
N ASP A 51 -5.75 -12.46 -12.41
CA ASP A 51 -6.31 -13.33 -11.37
C ASP A 51 -5.18 -13.76 -10.43
N LEU A 52 -5.21 -13.19 -9.23
CA LEU A 52 -4.28 -13.49 -8.15
C LEU A 52 -5.03 -14.12 -6.96
N SER A 53 -6.14 -14.81 -7.22
CA SER A 53 -6.97 -15.45 -6.20
C SER A 53 -6.21 -16.51 -5.42
N ASP A 54 -5.30 -17.25 -6.07
CA ASP A 54 -4.41 -18.21 -5.41
C ASP A 54 -3.50 -17.55 -4.38
N PHE A 55 -3.18 -16.27 -4.58
CA PHE A 55 -2.43 -15.47 -3.59
C PHE A 55 -3.34 -14.79 -2.55
N GLY A 56 -4.65 -15.04 -2.60
CA GLY A 56 -5.64 -14.46 -1.69
C GLY A 56 -6.12 -13.06 -2.09
N ALA A 57 -5.78 -12.56 -3.27
CA ALA A 57 -6.20 -11.27 -3.78
C ALA A 57 -7.52 -11.35 -4.56
N LEU A 58 -8.15 -10.20 -4.82
CA LEU A 58 -9.31 -10.13 -5.69
C LEU A 58 -8.86 -10.07 -7.16
N PRO A 59 -9.54 -10.79 -8.08
CA PRO A 59 -9.28 -10.65 -9.51
C PRO A 59 -9.57 -9.22 -9.96
N THR A 60 -8.83 -8.73 -10.97
CA THR A 60 -9.01 -7.40 -11.55
C THR A 60 -9.57 -7.49 -12.96
N ILE A 61 -10.43 -6.55 -13.31
CA ILE A 61 -10.69 -6.22 -14.71
C ILE A 61 -9.64 -5.22 -15.20
N SER A 62 -9.40 -5.22 -16.52
CA SER A 62 -8.46 -4.26 -17.12
C SER A 62 -9.02 -2.83 -17.14
N TYR A 63 -8.14 -1.84 -17.25
CA TYR A 63 -8.51 -0.44 -17.39
C TYR A 63 -9.44 -0.19 -18.59
N ARG A 64 -9.22 -0.87 -19.72
CA ARG A 64 -10.13 -0.81 -20.89
C ARG A 64 -11.53 -1.34 -20.61
N GLN A 65 -11.64 -2.40 -19.81
CA GLN A 65 -12.94 -2.93 -19.41
C GLN A 65 -13.64 -1.97 -18.44
N LEU A 66 -12.88 -1.33 -17.53
CA LEU A 66 -13.39 -0.25 -16.67
C LEU A 66 -13.95 0.90 -17.52
N GLU A 67 -13.17 1.45 -18.48
CA GLU A 67 -13.61 2.52 -19.37
C GLU A 67 -14.92 2.16 -20.09
N LYS A 68 -15.00 0.95 -20.61
CA LYS A 68 -16.20 0.47 -21.31
C LYS A 68 -17.41 0.35 -20.36
N LYS A 69 -17.22 -0.33 -19.21
CA LYS A 69 -18.32 -0.53 -18.25
C LYS A 69 -18.85 0.79 -17.72
N VAL A 70 -17.98 1.72 -17.36
CA VAL A 70 -18.38 3.04 -16.88
C VAL A 70 -19.11 3.82 -17.97
N SER A 71 -18.67 3.75 -19.23
CA SER A 71 -19.39 4.38 -20.35
C SER A 71 -20.79 3.81 -20.54
N ASP A 72 -20.96 2.48 -20.38
CA ASP A 72 -22.20 1.79 -20.65
C ASP A 72 -23.21 1.92 -19.49
N THR A 73 -22.75 1.88 -18.24
CA THR A 73 -23.64 1.78 -17.06
C THR A 73 -23.46 2.91 -16.05
N GLY A 74 -22.45 3.76 -16.20
CA GLY A 74 -22.06 4.71 -15.18
C GLY A 74 -21.51 4.02 -13.93
N GLY A 75 -21.38 4.77 -12.83
CA GLY A 75 -20.99 4.25 -11.52
C GLY A 75 -20.01 5.13 -10.77
N TYR A 76 -19.48 4.60 -9.68
CA TYR A 76 -18.56 5.27 -8.79
C TYR A 76 -17.17 4.68 -8.90
N ILE A 77 -16.15 5.52 -9.09
CA ILE A 77 -14.76 5.08 -9.14
C ILE A 77 -14.08 5.48 -7.84
N VAL A 78 -13.59 4.50 -7.08
CA VAL A 78 -12.76 4.73 -5.90
C VAL A 78 -11.32 4.41 -6.27
N VAL A 79 -10.47 5.42 -6.25
CA VAL A 79 -9.02 5.24 -6.40
C VAL A 79 -8.42 5.00 -5.03
N GLY A 80 -7.79 3.85 -4.83
CA GLY A 80 -7.23 3.45 -3.54
C GLY A 80 -5.76 3.11 -3.60
N GLY A 81 -5.06 3.46 -2.52
CA GLY A 81 -3.70 3.04 -2.26
C GLY A 81 -2.60 3.74 -3.04
N GLY A 82 -1.38 3.48 -2.62
CA GLY A 82 -0.16 3.85 -3.33
C GLY A 82 0.09 5.35 -3.52
N GLU A 83 1.13 5.65 -4.29
CA GLU A 83 1.45 6.98 -4.80
C GLU A 83 0.73 7.16 -6.15
N VAL A 84 -0.43 7.80 -6.19
CA VAL A 84 -1.32 7.78 -7.35
C VAL A 84 -1.22 9.00 -8.27
N PHE A 85 -0.76 10.16 -7.79
CA PHE A 85 -0.78 11.39 -8.61
C PHE A 85 0.43 11.55 -9.53
N PHE A 86 1.43 10.72 -9.39
CA PHE A 86 2.64 10.78 -10.23
C PHE A 86 2.79 9.64 -11.22
N PRO A 87 2.24 8.42 -11.03
CA PRO A 87 2.62 7.30 -11.87
C PRO A 87 2.29 7.53 -13.34
N VAL A 88 3.35 7.61 -14.14
CA VAL A 88 3.24 7.61 -15.60
C VAL A 88 2.95 6.20 -16.09
N TRP A 89 2.18 6.10 -17.17
CA TRP A 89 1.76 4.81 -17.74
C TRP A 89 2.91 3.85 -17.99
N GLY A 90 4.04 4.33 -18.52
CA GLY A 90 5.22 3.50 -18.79
C GLY A 90 5.82 2.89 -17.53
N LEU A 91 5.90 3.65 -16.44
CA LEU A 91 6.38 3.12 -15.16
C LEU A 91 5.45 2.03 -14.63
N LEU A 92 4.14 2.27 -14.64
CA LEU A 92 3.17 1.30 -14.16
C LEU A 92 3.18 0.02 -15.01
N TYR A 93 3.25 0.16 -16.34
CA TYR A 93 3.28 -0.98 -17.25
C TYR A 93 4.58 -1.78 -17.15
N SER A 94 5.70 -1.12 -16.80
CA SER A 94 6.98 -1.82 -16.57
C SER A 94 6.97 -2.78 -15.38
N TYR A 95 6.09 -2.58 -14.41
CA TYR A 95 5.90 -3.53 -13.29
C TYR A 95 5.03 -4.74 -13.65
N ILE A 96 4.37 -4.72 -14.82
CA ILE A 96 3.48 -5.79 -15.28
C ILE A 96 4.15 -6.65 -16.35
N SER A 97 4.83 -6.01 -17.31
CA SER A 97 5.45 -6.69 -18.45
C SER A 97 6.97 -6.78 -18.29
N PRO A 98 7.55 -7.99 -18.10
CA PRO A 98 9.01 -8.17 -17.98
C PRO A 98 9.77 -7.66 -19.21
N VAL A 99 9.23 -7.90 -20.40
CA VAL A 99 9.83 -7.43 -21.66
C VAL A 99 9.84 -5.92 -21.73
N PHE A 100 8.70 -5.27 -21.44
CA PHE A 100 8.61 -3.82 -21.42
C PHE A 100 9.52 -3.23 -20.32
N SER A 101 9.58 -3.87 -19.15
CA SER A 101 10.45 -3.49 -18.02
C SER A 101 11.91 -3.45 -18.45
N TYR A 102 12.38 -4.47 -19.16
CA TYR A 102 13.75 -4.52 -19.65
C TYR A 102 14.08 -3.33 -20.55
N PHE A 103 13.25 -3.03 -21.55
CA PHE A 103 13.48 -1.89 -22.45
C PHE A 103 13.33 -0.54 -21.73
N TYR A 104 12.32 -0.39 -20.87
CA TYR A 104 12.03 0.84 -20.15
C TYR A 104 13.12 1.21 -19.13
N SER A 105 13.73 0.21 -18.49
CA SER A 105 14.80 0.40 -17.50
C SER A 105 16.18 0.54 -18.14
N SER A 106 16.46 -0.21 -19.20
CA SER A 106 17.80 -0.28 -19.82
C SER A 106 18.05 0.86 -20.83
N TYR A 107 17.01 1.36 -21.48
CA TYR A 107 17.17 2.29 -22.59
C TYR A 107 16.45 3.61 -22.36
N LYS A 108 17.19 4.67 -21.97
CA LYS A 108 16.64 6.03 -21.79
C LYS A 108 15.89 6.55 -23.01
N ILE A 109 16.32 6.15 -24.22
CA ILE A 109 15.67 6.52 -25.50
C ILE A 109 14.28 5.90 -25.55
N PHE A 110 14.12 4.62 -25.20
CA PHE A 110 12.82 3.95 -25.19
C PHE A 110 11.84 4.63 -24.25
N LYS A 111 12.29 5.00 -23.04
CA LYS A 111 11.49 5.77 -22.09
C LYS A 111 11.00 7.09 -22.69
N LYS A 112 11.89 7.87 -23.35
CA LYS A 112 11.50 9.13 -24.01
C LYS A 112 10.53 8.91 -25.18
N ILE A 113 10.69 7.81 -25.92
CA ILE A 113 9.77 7.44 -27.00
C ILE A 113 8.39 7.13 -26.39
N ASP A 114 8.32 6.30 -25.35
CA ASP A 114 7.06 5.98 -24.70
C ASP A 114 6.36 7.22 -24.13
N GLU A 115 7.09 8.12 -23.47
CA GLU A 115 6.58 9.40 -22.98
C GLU A 115 6.01 10.27 -24.13
N LYS A 116 6.64 10.25 -25.31
CA LYS A 116 6.21 11.07 -26.48
C LYS A 116 5.02 10.48 -27.23
N ILE A 117 5.02 9.16 -27.48
CA ILE A 117 3.99 8.50 -28.31
C ILE A 117 2.90 7.81 -27.49
N GLY A 118 3.11 7.63 -26.17
CA GLY A 118 2.17 6.98 -25.26
C GLY A 118 1.94 5.50 -25.59
N LEU A 119 2.99 4.74 -25.91
CA LEU A 119 2.87 3.33 -26.28
C LEU A 119 2.25 2.50 -25.13
N SER A 120 2.82 2.60 -23.94
CA SER A 120 2.31 1.92 -22.74
C SER A 120 0.86 2.28 -22.45
N LYS A 121 0.50 3.56 -22.56
CA LYS A 121 -0.86 4.04 -22.41
C LYS A 121 -1.81 3.41 -23.43
N LYS A 122 -1.43 3.41 -24.72
CA LYS A 122 -2.24 2.83 -25.80
C LYS A 122 -2.45 1.32 -25.65
N LEU A 123 -1.54 0.61 -24.96
CA LEU A 123 -1.70 -0.80 -24.65
C LEU A 123 -2.79 -1.06 -23.62
N VAL A 124 -3.00 -0.16 -22.66
CA VAL A 124 -3.89 -0.38 -21.51
C VAL A 124 -5.14 0.50 -21.48
N SER A 125 -5.16 1.63 -22.19
CA SER A 125 -6.25 2.60 -22.12
C SER A 125 -6.58 3.19 -23.49
N LYS A 126 -7.80 3.70 -23.65
CA LYS A 126 -8.26 4.50 -24.81
C LYS A 126 -8.43 5.97 -24.46
N THR A 127 -8.37 6.34 -23.19
CA THR A 127 -8.58 7.72 -22.74
C THR A 127 -7.41 8.64 -23.06
N ARG A 128 -7.67 9.95 -22.97
CA ARG A 128 -6.63 11.00 -23.11
C ARG A 128 -5.95 11.35 -21.78
N GLN A 129 -6.29 10.68 -20.68
CA GLN A 129 -5.74 10.99 -19.37
C GLN A 129 -4.22 10.82 -19.31
N THR A 130 -3.56 11.70 -18.60
CA THR A 130 -2.09 11.73 -18.48
C THR A 130 -1.59 10.76 -17.40
N SER A 131 -2.37 10.53 -16.34
CA SER A 131 -2.09 9.57 -15.28
C SER A 131 -3.17 8.49 -15.21
N ALA A 132 -2.78 7.24 -14.97
CA ALA A 132 -3.71 6.11 -14.86
C ALA A 132 -4.69 6.23 -13.69
N PHE A 133 -4.23 6.80 -12.59
CA PHE A 133 -5.02 6.90 -11.36
C PHE A 133 -5.65 8.28 -11.13
N CYS A 134 -5.35 9.27 -11.98
CA CYS A 134 -6.01 10.56 -11.90
C CYS A 134 -7.18 10.58 -12.91
N VAL A 135 -8.31 10.02 -12.46
CA VAL A 135 -9.42 9.57 -13.32
C VAL A 135 -10.52 10.62 -13.41
N ASP A 136 -10.99 10.87 -14.63
CA ASP A 136 -12.22 11.62 -14.95
C ASP A 136 -12.86 10.92 -16.16
N LEU A 137 -13.72 9.92 -15.90
CA LEU A 137 -14.45 9.19 -16.94
C LEU A 137 -15.88 9.71 -17.03
N PRO A 138 -16.45 9.86 -18.24
CA PRO A 138 -17.85 10.23 -18.41
C PRO A 138 -18.78 9.25 -17.66
N ASN A 139 -19.87 9.77 -17.14
CA ASN A 139 -20.89 9.00 -16.40
C ASN A 139 -20.39 8.37 -15.09
N SER A 140 -19.28 8.88 -14.51
CA SER A 140 -18.81 8.42 -13.20
C SER A 140 -18.51 9.58 -12.26
N LYS A 141 -18.58 9.28 -10.95
CA LYS A 141 -18.07 10.12 -9.88
C LYS A 141 -16.83 9.48 -9.28
N THR A 142 -15.80 10.26 -9.03
CA THR A 142 -14.50 9.76 -8.59
C THR A 142 -14.21 10.16 -7.14
N PHE A 143 -13.69 9.22 -6.38
CA PHE A 143 -13.26 9.34 -4.99
C PHE A 143 -11.80 8.90 -4.86
N TYR A 144 -11.04 9.56 -3.98
CA TYR A 144 -9.66 9.17 -3.65
C TYR A 144 -9.60 8.76 -2.19
N ASN A 145 -9.32 7.48 -1.94
CA ASN A 145 -9.34 6.88 -0.61
C ASN A 145 -7.93 6.77 -0.02
N SER A 146 -7.57 7.71 0.84
CA SER A 146 -6.32 7.69 1.62
C SER A 146 -5.06 7.45 0.78
N VAL A 147 -4.94 8.17 -0.33
CA VAL A 147 -3.87 7.99 -1.31
C VAL A 147 -2.60 8.79 -0.96
N GLY A 148 -1.44 8.30 -1.40
CA GLY A 148 -0.19 9.06 -1.45
C GLY A 148 -0.09 9.86 -2.74
N GLY A 149 0.57 11.01 -2.71
CA GLY A 149 0.55 11.87 -3.88
C GLY A 149 1.60 12.99 -3.93
N ILE A 150 2.66 12.92 -3.14
CA ILE A 150 3.71 13.95 -3.15
C ILE A 150 4.38 14.10 -4.52
N GLY A 151 4.25 13.10 -5.38
CA GLY A 151 4.73 13.12 -6.76
C GLY A 151 4.12 14.24 -7.62
N ILE A 152 3.00 14.85 -7.21
CA ILE A 152 2.40 15.97 -7.94
C ILE A 152 3.37 17.15 -8.10
N LYS A 153 4.27 17.36 -7.14
CA LYS A 153 5.34 18.38 -7.24
C LYS A 153 6.30 18.12 -8.42
N ARG A 154 6.41 16.90 -8.92
CA ARG A 154 7.26 16.54 -10.06
C ARG A 154 6.56 16.85 -11.38
N ILE A 155 5.25 16.64 -11.47
CA ILE A 155 4.48 16.96 -12.68
C ILE A 155 4.18 18.45 -12.80
N SER A 156 4.30 19.24 -11.73
CA SER A 156 4.09 20.71 -11.82
C SER A 156 5.02 21.41 -12.81
N LYS A 157 6.11 20.75 -13.20
CA LYS A 157 7.03 21.21 -14.26
C LYS A 157 6.48 21.02 -15.70
N ASN A 158 5.44 20.19 -15.86
CA ASN A 158 4.75 19.97 -17.13
C ASN A 158 3.34 20.57 -17.01
N GLU A 159 3.15 21.76 -17.54
CA GLU A 159 1.90 22.53 -17.41
C GLU A 159 0.66 21.76 -17.87
N SER A 160 0.75 21.00 -18.97
CA SER A 160 -0.40 20.26 -19.51
C SER A 160 -0.78 19.05 -18.66
N GLU A 161 0.19 18.30 -18.14
CA GLU A 161 -0.04 17.19 -17.22
C GLU A 161 -0.58 17.69 -15.89
N TYR A 162 0.02 18.74 -15.36
CA TYR A 162 -0.41 19.35 -14.09
C TYR A 162 -1.84 19.89 -14.19
N ALA A 163 -2.17 20.60 -15.27
CA ALA A 163 -3.51 21.12 -15.50
C ALA A 163 -4.55 19.99 -15.59
N SER A 164 -4.21 18.88 -16.26
CA SER A 164 -5.08 17.70 -16.34
C SER A 164 -5.32 17.07 -14.96
N VAL A 165 -4.26 16.84 -14.19
CA VAL A 165 -4.36 16.27 -12.83
C VAL A 165 -5.13 17.21 -11.92
N LYS A 166 -4.85 18.52 -11.96
CA LYS A 166 -5.56 19.53 -11.19
C LYS A 166 -7.06 19.51 -11.48
N ASN A 167 -7.45 19.53 -12.76
CA ASN A 167 -8.85 19.51 -13.17
C ASN A 167 -9.57 18.24 -12.67
N ASN A 168 -8.94 17.07 -12.80
CA ASN A 168 -9.55 15.80 -12.37
C ASN A 168 -9.71 15.74 -10.84
N LEU A 169 -8.73 16.26 -10.08
CA LEU A 169 -8.83 16.37 -8.64
C LEU A 169 -9.92 17.34 -8.17
N GLN A 170 -10.07 18.47 -8.88
CA GLN A 170 -11.11 19.46 -8.57
C GLN A 170 -12.53 18.93 -8.79
N LYS A 171 -12.70 18.01 -9.74
CA LYS A 171 -13.97 17.35 -10.05
C LYS A 171 -14.29 16.16 -9.14
N ALA A 172 -13.30 15.61 -8.44
CA ALA A 172 -13.52 14.47 -7.57
C ALA A 172 -14.47 14.82 -6.43
N GLU A 173 -15.37 13.92 -6.07
CA GLU A 173 -16.37 14.11 -5.01
C GLU A 173 -15.71 14.25 -3.63
N LEU A 174 -14.74 13.37 -3.32
CA LEU A 174 -13.98 13.38 -2.09
C LEU A 174 -12.52 13.00 -2.36
N VAL A 175 -11.61 13.75 -1.75
CA VAL A 175 -10.17 13.45 -1.82
C VAL A 175 -9.62 13.32 -0.41
N SER A 176 -9.15 12.14 -0.06
CA SER A 176 -8.39 11.92 1.17
C SER A 176 -7.00 11.38 0.86
N VAL A 177 -6.02 11.79 1.66
CA VAL A 177 -4.60 11.44 1.51
C VAL A 177 -4.03 10.91 2.80
N ARG A 178 -2.98 10.10 2.71
CA ARG A 178 -2.46 9.37 3.86
C ARG A 178 -1.35 10.04 4.66
N ASP A 179 -0.89 11.21 4.25
CA ASP A 179 0.16 11.94 4.97
C ASP A 179 0.07 13.46 4.77
N TYR A 180 0.55 14.21 5.76
CA TYR A 180 0.51 15.68 5.73
C TYR A 180 1.29 16.29 4.57
N ALA A 181 2.40 15.69 4.13
CA ALA A 181 3.18 16.21 3.02
C ALA A 181 2.42 16.11 1.69
N THR A 182 1.59 15.08 1.54
CA THR A 182 0.69 14.97 0.40
C THR A 182 -0.44 16.00 0.50
N ALA A 183 -1.05 16.18 1.67
CA ALA A 183 -2.09 17.18 1.88
C ALA A 183 -1.58 18.60 1.56
N GLU A 184 -0.41 18.97 2.07
CA GLU A 184 0.25 20.23 1.76
C GLU A 184 0.49 20.43 0.26
N SER A 185 0.87 19.34 -0.44
CA SER A 185 1.12 19.39 -1.89
C SER A 185 -0.15 19.61 -2.71
N LEU A 186 -1.33 19.32 -2.14
CA LEU A 186 -2.63 19.48 -2.78
C LEU A 186 -3.40 20.73 -2.31
N SER A 187 -2.94 21.43 -1.29
CA SER A 187 -3.70 22.51 -0.61
C SER A 187 -4.19 23.61 -1.56
N GLU A 188 -3.41 23.95 -2.60
CA GLU A 188 -3.80 24.94 -3.62
C GLU A 188 -4.80 24.37 -4.66
N ILE A 189 -4.91 23.05 -4.78
CA ILE A 189 -5.79 22.37 -5.76
C ILE A 189 -7.12 22.00 -5.09
N ARG A 190 -7.03 21.45 -3.89
CA ARG A 190 -8.11 20.91 -3.08
C ARG A 190 -7.89 21.34 -1.61
N PRO A 191 -8.30 22.56 -1.23
CA PRO A 191 -8.14 23.02 0.16
C PRO A 191 -8.96 22.22 1.17
N ASP A 192 -9.96 21.46 0.72
CA ASP A 192 -10.81 20.56 1.49
C ASP A 192 -10.25 19.13 1.62
N VAL A 193 -9.02 18.88 1.13
CA VAL A 193 -8.39 17.56 1.21
C VAL A 193 -8.26 17.09 2.68
N GLN A 194 -8.68 15.87 2.95
CA GLN A 194 -8.61 15.28 4.27
C GLN A 194 -7.36 14.41 4.44
N THR A 195 -6.69 14.52 5.59
CA THR A 195 -5.61 13.60 5.94
C THR A 195 -6.18 12.47 6.78
N VAL A 196 -6.11 11.24 6.24
CA VAL A 196 -6.69 10.03 6.82
C VAL A 196 -5.64 8.94 6.80
N PRO A 197 -5.50 8.10 7.85
CA PRO A 197 -4.54 7.00 7.81
C PRO A 197 -4.74 6.11 6.59
N ASP A 198 -3.70 5.41 6.19
CA ASP A 198 -3.78 4.43 5.10
C ASP A 198 -4.90 3.42 5.37
N SER A 199 -5.77 3.18 4.39
CA SER A 199 -6.97 2.37 4.60
C SER A 199 -6.69 0.90 4.94
N ALA A 200 -5.49 0.40 4.64
CA ALA A 200 -5.07 -0.93 5.08
C ALA A 200 -4.95 -1.04 6.61
N LEU A 201 -4.94 0.07 7.36
CA LEU A 201 -4.85 0.06 8.83
C LEU A 201 -6.00 -0.70 9.52
N ILE A 202 -7.16 -0.82 8.89
CA ILE A 202 -8.30 -1.57 9.45
C ILE A 202 -8.28 -3.07 9.06
N MET A 203 -7.16 -3.59 8.51
CA MET A 203 -7.10 -4.97 8.07
C MET A 203 -7.32 -5.98 9.20
N SER A 204 -6.90 -5.68 10.44
CA SER A 204 -7.12 -6.58 11.59
C SER A 204 -8.59 -6.72 11.98
N ASP A 205 -9.44 -5.74 11.67
CA ASP A 205 -10.88 -5.82 11.91
C ASP A 205 -11.59 -6.65 10.81
N VAL A 206 -11.01 -6.66 9.60
CA VAL A 206 -11.50 -7.44 8.46
C VAL A 206 -10.99 -8.89 8.52
N TYR A 207 -9.75 -9.06 8.97
CA TYR A 207 -9.04 -10.33 9.09
C TYR A 207 -8.47 -10.49 10.51
N PRO A 208 -9.30 -10.68 11.54
CA PRO A 208 -8.81 -10.97 12.88
C PRO A 208 -8.06 -12.31 12.92
N LEU A 209 -7.25 -12.53 13.95
CA LEU A 209 -6.34 -13.68 14.02
C LEU A 209 -7.04 -15.03 13.86
N ASP A 210 -8.23 -15.22 14.41
CA ASP A 210 -9.04 -16.44 14.26
C ASP A 210 -9.50 -16.70 12.82
N LYS A 211 -9.70 -15.65 12.04
CA LYS A 211 -9.98 -15.74 10.59
C LYS A 211 -8.70 -16.03 9.82
N LEU A 212 -7.59 -15.35 10.16
CA LEU A 212 -6.29 -15.55 9.52
C LEU A 212 -5.80 -16.98 9.68
N ASP A 213 -5.94 -17.60 10.87
CA ASP A 213 -5.53 -18.98 11.13
C ASP A 213 -6.15 -19.99 10.16
N LYS A 214 -7.31 -19.68 9.59
CA LYS A 214 -7.99 -20.52 8.61
C LYS A 214 -7.54 -20.27 7.16
N LEU A 215 -6.85 -19.15 6.91
CA LEU A 215 -6.45 -18.70 5.58
C LEU A 215 -4.97 -18.89 5.29
N ILE A 216 -4.15 -19.07 6.34
CA ILE A 216 -2.71 -19.26 6.20
C ILE A 216 -2.36 -20.66 5.71
N SER A 217 -1.24 -20.75 5.03
CA SER A 217 -0.63 -22.02 4.62
C SER A 217 -0.16 -22.84 5.81
N VAL A 218 -0.20 -24.16 5.71
CA VAL A 218 0.11 -25.08 6.82
C VAL A 218 1.48 -24.82 7.45
N GLY A 219 2.49 -24.45 6.66
CA GLY A 219 3.84 -24.14 7.16
C GLY A 219 3.89 -22.95 8.12
N PHE A 220 2.92 -22.03 8.04
CA PHE A 220 2.85 -20.84 8.89
C PHE A 220 2.19 -21.06 10.25
N LYS A 221 1.64 -22.25 10.50
CA LYS A 221 1.14 -22.68 11.82
C LYS A 221 2.26 -23.06 12.80
N ASN A 222 3.48 -23.22 12.32
CA ASN A 222 4.63 -23.67 13.10
C ASN A 222 5.70 -22.57 13.25
N LEU A 223 5.30 -21.30 13.25
CA LEU A 223 6.21 -20.20 13.57
C LEU A 223 6.67 -20.31 15.04
N PRO A 224 7.83 -19.73 15.39
CA PRO A 224 8.27 -19.69 16.78
C PRO A 224 7.24 -18.98 17.68
N ASP A 225 7.13 -19.38 18.95
CA ASP A 225 6.18 -18.78 19.90
C ASP A 225 6.42 -17.29 20.14
N LYS A 226 7.69 -16.85 20.14
CA LYS A 226 8.10 -15.46 20.27
C LYS A 226 9.13 -15.11 19.20
N TYR A 227 8.83 -14.11 18.40
CA TYR A 227 9.75 -13.72 17.32
C TYR A 227 9.63 -12.26 16.92
N ILE A 228 10.71 -11.79 16.33
CA ILE A 228 10.82 -10.51 15.64
C ILE A 228 10.67 -10.79 14.14
N VAL A 229 9.87 -10.01 13.44
CA VAL A 229 9.85 -10.04 11.98
C VAL A 229 10.90 -9.09 11.44
N LEU A 230 11.81 -9.60 10.62
CA LEU A 230 12.74 -8.82 9.81
C LEU A 230 12.31 -8.82 8.35
N GLN A 231 12.14 -7.63 7.77
CA GLN A 231 11.88 -7.44 6.35
C GLN A 231 12.81 -6.38 5.76
N LEU A 232 13.48 -6.69 4.67
CA LEU A 232 14.27 -5.77 3.89
C LEU A 232 13.94 -5.87 2.40
N GLY A 233 13.72 -4.72 1.75
CA GLY A 233 13.69 -4.67 0.29
C GLY A 233 15.10 -4.77 -0.29
N ALA A 234 15.28 -5.48 -1.39
CA ALA A 234 16.60 -5.74 -2.00
C ALA A 234 17.42 -4.45 -2.30
N LYS A 235 16.73 -3.33 -2.55
CA LYS A 235 17.37 -2.02 -2.79
C LYS A 235 17.96 -1.37 -1.52
N PHE A 236 17.67 -1.94 -0.38
CA PHE A 236 18.02 -1.44 0.94
C PHE A 236 18.96 -2.40 1.67
N GLU A 237 19.81 -3.11 0.92
CA GLU A 237 20.85 -3.95 1.49
C GLU A 237 21.81 -3.09 2.34
N PRO A 238 22.10 -3.48 3.60
CA PRO A 238 23.09 -2.81 4.43
C PRO A 238 24.50 -2.91 3.84
N ASN A 239 25.30 -1.84 3.98
CA ASN A 239 26.70 -1.84 3.57
C ASN A 239 27.52 -2.83 4.38
N ASN A 240 27.18 -2.98 5.68
CA ASN A 240 27.82 -3.94 6.59
C ASN A 240 26.78 -4.91 7.15
N LEU A 241 26.59 -6.03 6.44
CA LEU A 241 25.64 -7.08 6.86
C LEU A 241 26.00 -7.70 8.23
N GLY A 242 27.28 -7.84 8.55
CA GLY A 242 27.70 -8.37 9.85
C GLY A 242 27.24 -7.47 10.99
N PHE A 243 27.53 -6.17 10.91
CA PHE A 243 27.08 -5.18 11.88
C PHE A 243 25.55 -5.15 12.00
N PHE A 244 24.84 -5.18 10.88
CA PHE A 244 23.39 -5.22 10.86
C PHE A 244 22.82 -6.47 11.57
N ILE A 245 23.34 -7.66 11.24
CA ILE A 245 22.91 -8.93 11.83
C ILE A 245 23.16 -8.94 13.34
N GLU A 246 24.32 -8.49 13.80
CA GLU A 246 24.68 -8.44 15.22
C GLU A 246 23.70 -7.55 16.02
N ASN A 247 23.32 -6.38 15.47
CA ASN A 247 22.36 -5.50 16.13
C ASN A 247 20.96 -6.13 16.20
N ILE A 248 20.49 -6.76 15.12
CA ILE A 248 19.20 -7.48 15.13
C ILE A 248 19.23 -8.64 16.15
N ARG A 249 20.34 -9.37 16.23
CA ARG A 249 20.54 -10.47 17.20
C ARG A 249 20.50 -9.94 18.63
N SER A 250 21.20 -8.84 18.91
CA SER A 250 21.20 -8.19 20.23
C SER A 250 19.78 -7.81 20.69
N ILE A 251 18.93 -7.29 19.78
CA ILE A 251 17.53 -7.00 20.09
C ILE A 251 16.77 -8.29 20.39
N ALA A 252 16.95 -9.34 19.59
CA ALA A 252 16.25 -10.60 19.76
C ALA A 252 16.65 -11.30 21.07
N GLU A 253 17.91 -11.30 21.41
CA GLU A 253 18.42 -11.84 22.69
C GLU A 253 17.80 -11.09 23.88
N LYS A 254 17.81 -9.75 23.85
CA LYS A 254 17.20 -8.93 24.90
C LYS A 254 15.71 -9.23 25.09
N MET A 255 14.97 -9.48 24.00
CA MET A 255 13.54 -9.77 24.02
C MET A 255 13.24 -11.27 24.22
N ASN A 256 14.25 -12.13 24.28
CA ASN A 256 14.11 -13.59 24.27
C ASN A 256 13.25 -14.08 23.08
N CYS A 257 13.53 -13.57 21.89
CA CYS A 257 12.80 -13.85 20.65
C CYS A 257 13.67 -14.58 19.63
N LYS A 258 13.04 -15.31 18.71
CA LYS A 258 13.67 -15.74 17.46
C LYS A 258 13.54 -14.63 16.42
N ILE A 259 14.29 -14.75 15.31
CA ILE A 259 14.20 -13.82 14.20
C ILE A 259 13.59 -14.56 13.00
N VAL A 260 12.50 -14.02 12.47
CA VAL A 260 11.81 -14.54 11.29
C VAL A 260 11.96 -13.54 10.14
N CYS A 261 12.68 -13.95 9.11
CA CYS A 261 12.89 -13.20 7.88
C CYS A 261 11.71 -13.43 6.93
N CYS A 262 10.83 -12.43 6.77
CA CYS A 262 9.62 -12.52 5.96
C CYS A 262 9.69 -11.56 4.76
N PRO A 263 9.76 -12.04 3.50
CA PRO A 263 9.66 -11.19 2.32
C PRO A 263 8.22 -10.70 2.12
N ILE A 264 8.07 -9.41 1.81
CA ILE A 264 6.78 -8.75 1.55
C ILE A 264 6.68 -8.31 0.09
N GLY A 265 7.76 -7.77 -0.47
CA GLY A 265 7.83 -7.33 -1.85
C GLY A 265 8.15 -8.49 -2.80
N LEU A 266 7.12 -9.06 -3.43
CA LEU A 266 7.24 -10.18 -4.37
C LEU A 266 7.10 -9.76 -5.84
N ALA A 267 6.70 -8.50 -6.11
CA ALA A 267 6.58 -7.96 -7.45
C ALA A 267 7.96 -7.76 -8.12
N LEU A 268 7.97 -7.68 -9.45
CA LEU A 268 9.16 -7.38 -10.24
C LEU A 268 9.89 -6.14 -9.70
N GLY A 269 11.19 -6.30 -9.40
CA GLY A 269 12.06 -5.23 -8.91
C GLY A 269 11.97 -4.93 -7.41
N HIS A 270 11.22 -5.73 -6.64
CA HIS A 270 11.24 -5.70 -5.17
C HIS A 270 12.24 -6.69 -4.60
N ASP A 271 12.20 -7.97 -5.04
CA ASP A 271 13.21 -9.01 -4.77
C ASP A 271 13.62 -9.20 -3.29
N ASP A 272 12.73 -8.91 -2.33
CA ASP A 272 13.01 -9.01 -0.88
C ASP A 272 13.60 -10.37 -0.50
N HIS A 273 13.17 -11.44 -1.18
CA HIS A 273 13.63 -12.80 -0.92
C HIS A 273 15.14 -12.99 -1.09
N LYS A 274 15.80 -12.22 -1.98
CA LYS A 274 17.23 -12.36 -2.25
C LYS A 274 18.07 -11.92 -1.06
N ILE A 275 17.80 -10.72 -0.53
CA ILE A 275 18.55 -10.18 0.60
C ILE A 275 18.26 -10.96 1.89
N LEU A 276 17.00 -11.36 2.12
CA LEU A 276 16.64 -12.11 3.33
C LEU A 276 17.24 -13.51 3.34
N LYS A 277 17.29 -14.21 2.20
CA LYS A 277 18.03 -15.50 2.08
C LYS A 277 19.51 -15.33 2.36
N LYS A 278 20.15 -14.30 1.78
CA LYS A 278 21.56 -13.99 2.05
C LYS A 278 21.83 -13.74 3.53
N ILE A 279 20.94 -13.05 4.22
CA ILE A 279 21.03 -12.84 5.67
C ILE A 279 20.94 -14.17 6.42
N CYS A 280 19.99 -15.05 6.07
CA CYS A 280 19.83 -16.36 6.73
C CYS A 280 20.98 -17.32 6.39
N GLU A 281 21.66 -17.19 5.25
CA GLU A 281 22.89 -17.93 4.94
C GLU A 281 24.06 -17.52 5.86
N ILE A 282 24.15 -16.25 6.25
CA ILE A 282 25.16 -15.72 7.16
C ILE A 282 24.78 -16.03 8.63
N ALA A 283 23.50 -15.86 8.97
CA ALA A 283 22.94 -16.04 10.31
C ALA A 283 22.00 -17.26 10.31
N SER A 284 22.57 -18.45 10.49
CA SER A 284 21.84 -19.73 10.46
C SER A 284 20.84 -19.93 11.59
N ASP A 285 20.88 -19.07 12.59
CA ASP A 285 19.90 -18.97 13.69
C ASP A 285 18.64 -18.18 13.33
N PHE A 286 18.63 -17.47 12.18
CA PHE A 286 17.45 -16.78 11.64
C PHE A 286 16.59 -17.73 10.82
N VAL A 287 15.27 -17.59 10.94
CA VAL A 287 14.30 -18.43 10.24
C VAL A 287 13.79 -17.72 9.00
N TYR A 288 14.07 -18.26 7.82
CA TYR A 288 13.48 -17.75 6.58
C TYR A 288 12.10 -18.38 6.35
N VAL A 289 11.07 -17.56 6.08
CA VAL A 289 9.75 -18.02 5.66
C VAL A 289 9.48 -17.62 4.22
N ALA A 290 8.72 -18.47 3.51
CA ALA A 290 8.37 -18.26 2.10
C ALA A 290 6.83 -18.16 1.96
N PRO A 291 6.23 -16.96 2.10
CA PRO A 291 4.79 -16.77 2.01
C PRO A 291 4.24 -17.29 0.67
N GLN A 292 3.16 -18.07 0.74
CA GLN A 292 2.45 -18.60 -0.42
C GLN A 292 1.27 -17.72 -0.80
N ASN A 293 0.76 -16.93 0.15
CA ASN A 293 -0.33 -16.00 -0.05
C ASN A 293 -0.16 -14.76 0.84
N LEU A 294 -1.01 -13.76 0.64
CA LEU A 294 -0.96 -12.51 1.40
C LEU A 294 -1.30 -12.67 2.89
N PHE A 295 -2.08 -13.70 3.27
CA PHE A 295 -2.47 -13.97 4.64
C PHE A 295 -1.31 -14.55 5.45
N ASP A 296 -0.39 -15.29 4.81
CA ASP A 296 0.86 -15.75 5.43
C ASP A 296 1.72 -14.57 5.88
N ILE A 297 1.83 -13.53 5.03
CA ILE A 297 2.56 -12.30 5.36
C ILE A 297 1.87 -11.59 6.52
N MET A 298 0.55 -11.41 6.41
CA MET A 298 -0.27 -10.72 7.41
C MET A 298 -0.15 -11.41 8.77
N TYR A 299 -0.33 -12.73 8.81
CA TYR A 299 -0.25 -13.54 10.02
C TYR A 299 1.15 -13.51 10.64
N THR A 300 2.21 -13.66 9.81
CA THR A 300 3.59 -13.60 10.31
C THR A 300 3.88 -12.28 11.04
N ILE A 301 3.38 -11.16 10.51
CA ILE A 301 3.56 -9.86 11.16
C ILE A 301 2.63 -9.74 12.37
N ALA A 302 1.36 -10.14 12.24
CA ALA A 302 0.34 -10.00 13.29
C ALA A 302 0.67 -10.76 14.60
N CYS A 303 1.40 -11.88 14.50
CA CYS A 303 1.81 -12.68 15.65
C CYS A 303 3.22 -12.34 16.15
N SER A 304 3.90 -11.34 15.59
CA SER A 304 5.25 -10.95 16.01
C SER A 304 5.25 -10.03 17.24
N GLU A 305 6.29 -10.08 18.04
CA GLU A 305 6.53 -9.11 19.12
C GLU A 305 6.90 -7.73 18.58
N ILE A 306 7.62 -7.70 17.45
CA ILE A 306 8.05 -6.47 16.80
C ILE A 306 8.30 -6.69 15.31
N TYR A 307 7.94 -5.71 14.49
CA TYR A 307 8.27 -5.62 13.08
C TYR A 307 9.43 -4.66 12.88
N LEU A 308 10.50 -5.11 12.25
CA LEU A 308 11.66 -4.31 11.82
C LEU A 308 11.75 -4.38 10.29
N GLY A 309 11.54 -3.26 9.60
CA GLY A 309 11.57 -3.37 8.14
C GLY A 309 11.50 -2.08 7.34
N THR A 310 11.67 -2.24 6.03
CA THR A 310 11.69 -1.17 5.02
C THR A 310 10.39 -1.10 4.21
N SER A 311 9.36 -1.90 4.56
CA SER A 311 8.07 -1.89 3.89
C SER A 311 7.03 -1.06 4.66
N LEU A 312 6.46 -0.05 4.01
CA LEU A 312 5.37 0.74 4.61
C LEU A 312 4.17 -0.15 4.99
N HIS A 313 3.79 -1.11 4.13
CA HIS A 313 2.64 -1.96 4.45
C HIS A 313 2.96 -3.05 5.48
N GLY A 314 4.21 -3.46 5.62
CA GLY A 314 4.65 -4.25 6.77
C GLY A 314 4.50 -3.48 8.07
N PHE A 315 4.90 -2.21 8.07
CA PHE A 315 4.72 -1.30 9.20
C PHE A 315 3.23 -1.08 9.54
N ILE A 316 2.38 -0.78 8.53
CA ILE A 316 0.94 -0.60 8.73
C ILE A 316 0.27 -1.89 9.23
N THR A 317 0.71 -3.06 8.76
CA THR A 317 0.23 -4.36 9.25
C THR A 317 0.55 -4.52 10.72
N ALA A 318 1.80 -4.30 11.13
CA ALA A 318 2.20 -4.36 12.53
C ALA A 318 1.36 -3.41 13.40
N GLN A 319 1.20 -2.17 12.94
CA GLN A 319 0.36 -1.18 13.62
C GLN A 319 -1.09 -1.64 13.74
N SER A 320 -1.68 -2.18 12.67
CA SER A 320 -3.07 -2.66 12.64
C SER A 320 -3.35 -3.76 13.66
N PHE A 321 -2.38 -4.64 13.91
CA PHE A 321 -2.48 -5.73 14.88
C PHE A 321 -1.91 -5.40 16.26
N GLY A 322 -1.51 -4.15 16.52
CA GLY A 322 -0.99 -3.72 17.81
C GLY A 322 0.42 -4.21 18.13
N CYS A 323 1.16 -4.74 17.16
CA CYS A 323 2.55 -5.14 17.34
C CYS A 323 3.46 -3.91 17.45
N LYS A 324 4.59 -4.02 18.14
CA LYS A 324 5.65 -3.02 18.08
C LYS A 324 6.21 -2.93 16.66
N PHE A 325 6.73 -1.76 16.28
CA PHE A 325 7.34 -1.57 14.97
C PHE A 325 8.47 -0.54 15.02
N VAL A 326 9.50 -0.77 14.21
CA VAL A 326 10.54 0.22 13.93
C VAL A 326 10.76 0.26 12.42
N PRO A 327 10.44 1.39 11.79
CA PRO A 327 10.72 1.59 10.37
C PRO A 327 12.22 1.75 10.13
N LEU A 328 12.74 1.00 9.16
CA LEU A 328 14.18 0.99 8.84
C LEU A 328 14.46 1.74 7.53
N ASN A 329 15.65 2.36 7.46
CA ASN A 329 16.23 3.05 6.31
C ASN A 329 15.59 4.39 5.93
N LYS A 330 16.26 5.49 6.23
CA LYS A 330 15.87 6.88 5.92
C LYS A 330 15.59 7.15 4.42
N ARG A 331 16.12 6.32 3.52
CA ARG A 331 15.80 6.43 2.08
C ARG A 331 14.36 6.03 1.71
N VAL A 332 13.61 5.42 2.65
CA VAL A 332 12.20 5.06 2.45
C VAL A 332 11.28 6.23 2.82
N HIS A 333 11.40 7.32 2.08
CA HIS A 333 10.70 8.59 2.37
C HIS A 333 9.19 8.47 2.58
N LYS A 334 8.50 7.53 1.89
CA LYS A 334 7.06 7.32 2.09
C LYS A 334 6.73 6.81 3.49
N MET A 335 7.61 5.96 4.06
CA MET A 335 7.43 5.41 5.39
C MET A 335 7.75 6.48 6.46
N ALA A 336 8.82 7.26 6.27
CA ALA A 336 9.16 8.37 7.14
C ALA A 336 8.02 9.41 7.22
N ARG A 337 7.41 9.78 6.07
CA ARG A 337 6.26 10.69 6.06
C ARG A 337 5.05 10.12 6.80
N TYR A 338 4.75 8.83 6.59
CA TYR A 338 3.66 8.17 7.28
C TYR A 338 3.91 8.13 8.80
N ALA A 339 5.10 7.72 9.23
CA ALA A 339 5.49 7.67 10.63
C ALA A 339 5.37 9.06 11.30
N LYS A 340 5.91 10.10 10.68
CA LYS A 340 5.80 11.48 11.15
C LYS A 340 4.35 11.96 11.29
N THR A 341 3.46 11.50 10.39
CA THR A 341 2.05 11.91 10.42
C THR A 341 1.28 11.17 11.52
N TRP A 342 1.55 9.87 11.73
CA TRP A 342 0.65 9.01 12.46
C TRP A 342 1.22 8.37 13.73
N THR A 343 2.55 8.30 13.89
CA THR A 343 3.18 7.56 15.00
C THR A 343 4.21 8.37 15.79
N GLU A 344 4.32 9.68 15.52
CA GLU A 344 5.23 10.58 16.25
C GLU A 344 4.99 10.55 17.77
N HIS A 345 3.73 10.44 18.20
CA HIS A 345 3.37 10.36 19.63
C HIS A 345 3.85 9.07 20.32
N LEU A 346 4.24 8.05 19.56
CA LEU A 346 4.86 6.82 20.06
C LEU A 346 6.39 6.88 20.03
N GLY A 347 6.98 8.06 19.75
CA GLY A 347 8.41 8.20 19.56
C GLY A 347 8.92 7.68 18.20
N VAL A 348 8.03 7.25 17.32
CA VAL A 348 8.36 6.76 15.97
C VAL A 348 7.96 7.84 14.96
N ASN A 349 8.87 8.75 14.65
CA ASN A 349 8.63 9.92 13.78
C ASN A 349 9.43 9.89 12.47
N ASP A 350 10.37 8.95 12.33
CA ASP A 350 11.22 8.76 11.15
C ASP A 350 11.67 7.29 11.03
N CYS A 351 12.33 6.96 9.94
CA CYS A 351 13.00 5.67 9.76
C CYS A 351 14.38 5.69 10.42
N HIS A 352 14.70 4.62 11.15
CA HIS A 352 16.06 4.42 11.68
C HIS A 352 17.03 4.07 10.54
N ASP A 353 18.20 4.73 10.52
CA ASP A 353 19.27 4.35 9.61
C ASP A 353 20.12 3.25 10.24
N TYR A 354 20.03 2.06 9.71
CA TYR A 354 20.73 0.89 10.25
C TYR A 354 22.25 0.86 10.01
N GLU A 355 22.77 1.85 9.32
CA GLU A 355 24.23 2.10 9.23
C GLU A 355 24.75 2.93 10.41
N GLU A 356 23.83 3.56 11.16
CA GLU A 356 24.12 4.36 12.33
C GLU A 356 24.02 3.55 13.64
N ASP A 357 24.14 4.22 14.77
CA ASP A 357 23.97 3.64 16.10
C ASP A 357 22.52 3.18 16.35
N TRP A 358 22.38 1.98 16.89
CA TRP A 358 21.07 1.34 17.15
C TRP A 358 20.46 1.71 18.52
N SER A 359 21.10 2.60 19.30
CA SER A 359 20.58 3.05 20.60
C SER A 359 19.16 3.62 20.49
N ALA A 360 18.83 4.32 19.40
CA ALA A 360 17.50 4.84 19.15
C ALA A 360 16.46 3.71 18.98
N VAL A 361 16.83 2.60 18.34
CA VAL A 361 15.95 1.42 18.19
C VAL A 361 15.68 0.79 19.55
N HIS A 362 16.73 0.61 20.36
CA HIS A 362 16.58 0.11 21.72
C HIS A 362 15.70 1.03 22.57
N THR A 363 15.88 2.33 22.46
CA THR A 363 15.05 3.31 23.18
C THR A 363 13.59 3.19 22.80
N ILE A 364 13.23 3.11 21.50
CA ILE A 364 11.86 2.92 21.04
C ILE A 364 11.28 1.63 21.62
N ILE A 365 12.03 0.53 21.60
CA ILE A 365 11.55 -0.77 22.09
C ILE A 365 11.29 -0.73 23.60
N ASP A 366 12.21 -0.13 24.37
CA ASP A 366 12.16 -0.07 25.83
C ASP A 366 11.08 0.89 26.35
N SER A 367 10.87 2.00 25.65
CA SER A 367 9.87 3.02 26.02
C SER A 367 8.51 2.79 25.42
N TRP A 368 8.26 1.65 24.76
CA TRP A 368 7.00 1.39 24.08
C TRP A 368 5.81 1.34 25.04
N ASP A 369 4.92 2.32 24.92
CA ASP A 369 3.67 2.38 25.65
C ASP A 369 2.55 1.69 24.83
N ALA A 370 2.22 0.46 25.24
CA ALA A 370 1.21 -0.36 24.57
C ALA A 370 -0.20 0.24 24.69
N GLU A 371 -0.53 0.90 25.81
CA GLU A 371 -1.85 1.54 25.98
C GLU A 371 -1.98 2.78 25.11
N ALA A 372 -0.93 3.59 25.01
CA ALA A 372 -0.91 4.75 24.12
C ALA A 372 -0.99 4.32 22.66
N ALA A 373 -0.29 3.24 22.29
CA ALA A 373 -0.34 2.66 20.95
C ALA A 373 -1.74 2.16 20.58
N GLU A 374 -2.42 1.48 21.50
CA GLU A 374 -3.79 0.99 21.29
C GLU A 374 -4.78 2.15 21.17
N ARG A 375 -4.72 3.16 22.06
CA ARG A 375 -5.58 4.34 21.96
C ARG A 375 -5.41 5.07 20.62
N LEU A 376 -4.15 5.23 20.19
CA LEU A 376 -3.84 5.86 18.91
C LEU A 376 -4.37 5.05 17.73
N LEU A 377 -4.21 3.72 17.77
CA LEU A 377 -4.72 2.81 16.74
C LEU A 377 -6.24 2.92 16.60
N GLN A 378 -6.99 2.93 17.71
CA GLN A 378 -8.45 3.02 17.68
C GLN A 378 -8.93 4.38 17.13
N ASP A 379 -8.29 5.50 17.50
CA ASP A 379 -8.57 6.81 16.90
C ASP A 379 -8.33 6.80 15.38
N GLN A 380 -7.22 6.24 14.96
CA GLN A 380 -6.85 6.16 13.54
C GLN A 380 -7.77 5.23 12.74
N LYS A 381 -8.14 4.07 13.27
CA LYS A 381 -9.14 3.18 12.66
C LYS A 381 -10.47 3.90 12.48
N SER A 382 -10.92 4.64 13.49
CA SER A 382 -12.15 5.44 13.43
C SER A 382 -12.11 6.45 12.27
N LYS A 383 -10.97 7.13 12.06
CA LYS A 383 -10.79 8.06 10.93
C LYS A 383 -10.89 7.35 9.58
N VAL A 384 -10.31 6.14 9.45
CA VAL A 384 -10.43 5.34 8.22
C VAL A 384 -11.88 4.95 7.95
N TYR A 385 -12.60 4.44 8.97
CA TYR A 385 -14.01 4.08 8.81
C TYR A 385 -14.87 5.29 8.46
N ASN A 386 -14.67 6.42 9.13
CA ASN A 386 -15.41 7.65 8.83
C ASN A 386 -15.20 8.11 7.39
N ASN A 387 -13.97 8.04 6.88
CA ASN A 387 -13.65 8.38 5.50
C ASN A 387 -14.35 7.45 4.50
N ILE A 388 -14.26 6.13 4.69
CA ILE A 388 -14.91 5.16 3.79
C ILE A 388 -16.43 5.31 3.86
N ASN A 389 -16.99 5.50 5.05
CA ASN A 389 -18.42 5.72 5.25
C ASN A 389 -18.91 7.00 4.56
N ALA A 390 -18.16 8.10 4.64
CA ALA A 390 -18.50 9.34 3.93
C ALA A 390 -18.55 9.14 2.40
N MET A 391 -17.62 8.33 1.85
CA MET A 391 -17.67 7.97 0.43
C MET A 391 -18.93 7.16 0.09
N ILE A 392 -19.26 6.15 0.91
CA ILE A 392 -20.43 5.29 0.68
C ILE A 392 -21.73 6.11 0.79
N ASP A 393 -21.82 7.03 1.75
CA ASP A 393 -22.98 7.92 1.92
C ASP A 393 -23.15 8.88 0.73
N ALA A 394 -22.04 9.42 0.21
CA ALA A 394 -22.07 10.25 -1.00
C ALA A 394 -22.52 9.47 -2.24
N MET A 395 -22.22 8.17 -2.33
CA MET A 395 -22.70 7.28 -3.40
C MET A 395 -24.21 6.99 -3.28
N GLY A 396 -24.76 6.95 -2.06
CA GLY A 396 -26.17 6.68 -1.81
C GLY A 396 -27.08 7.91 -1.94
N SER A 397 -26.54 9.13 -1.84
CA SER A 397 -27.32 10.36 -1.92
C SER A 397 -27.80 10.74 -3.33
N ASP A 398 -27.30 10.06 -4.34
CA ASP A 398 -27.66 10.24 -5.77
C ASP A 398 -28.77 9.27 -6.26
N SER A 399 -29.26 8.38 -5.40
CA SER A 399 -30.26 7.33 -5.77
C SER A 399 -31.72 7.72 -5.49
#